data_f366a44508b210b72646e0760f9dde4f
#
_entry.id   f366a44508b210b72646e0760f9dde4f
#
_cell.length_a   1.000
_cell.length_b   1.000
_cell.length_c   1.000
_cell.angle_alpha   90.00
_cell.angle_beta   90.00
_cell.angle_gamma   90.00
#
_symmetry.space_group_name_H-M   'P 1'
#
loop_
_entity.id
_entity.type
_entity.pdbx_description
1 polymer ?
#
loop_
_entity_poly.entity_id
_entity_poly.type
_entity_poly.pdbx_seq_one_letter_code
_entity_poly.pdbx_strand_id
1 'polypeptide(L)'
;MDKAIADAKARGYEGKVLFDFRLAPDMLPLKTQILIACDAAKLCVSRISGLEAPKFDDTEQTLEELQSRIQNTINWLKSVPSNALDGLEEKEITFPVGKQATKTMKALDYLNYWAIPNVYFHVTTAYNILRHNGVKIGKADYLLGSANPT
;
A
#
# COMPACT_ATOMS: atom_id res chain seq x y z
N MET A 1 -9.11 1.74 6.33
CA MET A 1 -10.05 2.57 5.54
C MET A 1 -11.38 2.74 6.23
N ASP A 2 -11.96 1.72 6.91
CA ASP A 2 -13.29 1.79 7.55
C ASP A 2 -13.51 3.04 8.40
N LYS A 3 -12.54 3.38 9.27
CA LYS A 3 -12.61 4.58 10.10
C LYS A 3 -12.58 5.89 9.31
N ALA A 4 -11.90 5.93 8.16
CA ALA A 4 -11.90 7.12 7.30
C ALA A 4 -13.26 7.29 6.60
N ILE A 5 -13.86 6.20 6.13
CA ILE A 5 -15.21 6.19 5.54
C ILE A 5 -16.25 6.62 6.59
N ALA A 6 -16.18 6.04 7.79
CA ALA A 6 -17.09 6.38 8.89
C ALA A 6 -16.94 7.84 9.32
N ASP A 7 -15.73 8.37 9.39
CA ASP A 7 -15.44 9.77 9.76
C ASP A 7 -16.01 10.73 8.70
N ALA A 8 -15.78 10.47 7.41
CA ALA A 8 -16.31 11.27 6.31
C ALA A 8 -17.84 11.34 6.39
N LYS A 9 -18.50 10.19 6.58
CA LYS A 9 -19.95 10.10 6.74
C LYS A 9 -20.45 10.87 7.96
N ALA A 10 -19.80 10.69 9.13
CA ALA A 10 -20.20 11.33 10.37
C ALA A 10 -20.03 12.86 10.32
N ARG A 11 -19.03 13.35 9.60
CA ARG A 11 -18.74 14.78 9.44
C ARG A 11 -19.42 15.42 8.22
N GLY A 12 -20.12 14.65 7.39
CA GLY A 12 -20.93 15.13 6.27
C GLY A 12 -20.12 15.65 5.08
N TYR A 13 -18.94 15.08 4.81
CA TYR A 13 -18.16 15.41 3.61
C TYR A 13 -17.93 14.19 2.72
N GLU A 14 -17.73 14.43 1.43
CA GLU A 14 -17.41 13.37 0.47
C GLU A 14 -15.99 12.84 0.72
N GLY A 15 -15.83 11.52 0.88
CA GLY A 15 -14.56 10.89 1.20
C GLY A 15 -13.43 11.22 0.21
N LYS A 16 -13.76 11.52 -1.04
CA LYS A 16 -12.78 11.93 -2.05
C LYS A 16 -12.01 13.22 -1.71
N VAL A 17 -12.55 14.06 -0.83
CA VAL A 17 -11.86 15.27 -0.32
C VAL A 17 -10.52 14.89 0.32
N LEU A 18 -10.41 13.70 0.91
CA LEU A 18 -9.16 13.23 1.50
C LEU A 18 -8.10 12.86 0.45
N PHE A 19 -8.47 12.61 -0.80
CA PHE A 19 -7.58 12.07 -1.83
C PHE A 19 -6.38 12.95 -2.13
N ASP A 20 -6.59 14.26 -2.16
CA ASP A 20 -5.58 15.26 -2.54
C ASP A 20 -4.75 15.77 -1.36
N PHE A 21 -5.11 15.39 -0.13
CA PHE A 21 -4.32 15.77 1.03
C PHE A 21 -2.94 15.12 1.00
N ARG A 22 -1.94 15.94 1.35
CA ARG A 22 -0.53 15.58 1.38
C ARG A 22 0.04 15.84 2.77
N LEU A 23 1.05 15.08 3.16
CA LEU A 23 1.77 15.33 4.43
C LEU A 23 2.68 16.57 4.30
N ALA A 24 3.27 16.76 3.12
CA ALA A 24 4.02 17.97 2.75
C ALA A 24 3.68 18.36 1.30
N PRO A 25 3.84 19.64 0.89
CA PRO A 25 3.42 20.13 -0.43
C PRO A 25 4.02 19.38 -1.62
N ASP A 26 5.24 18.88 -1.46
CA ASP A 26 6.01 18.14 -2.47
C ASP A 26 5.85 16.61 -2.37
N MET A 27 5.11 16.10 -1.39
CA MET A 27 4.82 14.68 -1.25
C MET A 27 3.62 14.26 -2.10
N LEU A 28 3.53 12.97 -2.40
CA LEU A 28 2.38 12.37 -3.09
C LEU A 28 1.13 12.41 -2.18
N PRO A 29 -0.08 12.58 -2.76
CA PRO A 29 -1.32 12.66 -2.02
C PRO A 29 -1.79 11.30 -1.49
N LEU A 30 -2.75 11.30 -0.55
CA LEU A 30 -3.30 10.12 0.12
C LEU A 30 -3.64 8.98 -0.86
N LYS A 31 -4.42 9.29 -1.92
CA LYS A 31 -4.79 8.29 -2.92
C LYS A 31 -3.55 7.58 -3.45
N THR A 32 -2.56 8.33 -3.90
CA THR A 32 -1.34 7.78 -4.50
C THR A 32 -0.49 7.00 -3.48
N GLN A 33 -0.47 7.41 -2.20
CA GLN A 33 0.20 6.65 -1.15
C GLN A 33 -0.38 5.24 -1.01
N ILE A 34 -1.71 5.12 -1.04
CA ILE A 34 -2.41 3.83 -0.94
C ILE A 34 -2.14 2.96 -2.17
N LEU A 35 -2.22 3.54 -3.37
CA LEU A 35 -1.97 2.81 -4.63
C LEU A 35 -0.55 2.25 -4.66
N ILE A 36 0.46 3.07 -4.33
CA ILE A 36 1.86 2.63 -4.31
C ILE A 36 2.10 1.57 -3.23
N ALA A 37 1.47 1.68 -2.05
CA ALA A 37 1.59 0.64 -1.02
C ALA A 37 1.08 -0.71 -1.54
N CYS A 38 -0.07 -0.73 -2.21
CA CYS A 38 -0.62 -1.93 -2.85
C CYS A 38 0.31 -2.48 -3.93
N ASP A 39 0.84 -1.60 -4.79
CA ASP A 39 1.74 -1.99 -5.86
C ASP A 39 3.09 -2.49 -5.33
N ALA A 40 3.66 -1.83 -4.34
CA ALA A 40 4.93 -2.26 -3.72
C ALA A 40 4.80 -3.67 -3.12
N ALA A 41 3.69 -3.96 -2.43
CA ALA A 41 3.45 -5.27 -1.84
C ALA A 41 3.26 -6.36 -2.91
N LYS A 42 2.33 -6.17 -3.87
CA LYS A 42 2.05 -7.19 -4.89
C LYS A 42 3.21 -7.41 -5.85
N LEU A 43 3.87 -6.33 -6.30
CA LEU A 43 4.99 -6.43 -7.24
C LEU A 43 6.24 -7.03 -6.59
N CYS A 44 6.40 -6.90 -5.27
CA CYS A 44 7.47 -7.60 -4.56
C CYS A 44 7.34 -9.10 -4.74
N VAL A 45 6.19 -9.64 -4.38
CA VAL A 45 5.92 -11.08 -4.49
C VAL A 45 5.97 -11.55 -5.95
N SER A 46 5.33 -10.81 -6.86
CA SER A 46 5.32 -11.13 -8.29
C SER A 46 6.72 -11.20 -8.89
N ARG A 47 7.58 -10.23 -8.63
CA ARG A 47 8.96 -10.18 -9.16
C ARG A 47 9.82 -11.31 -8.63
N ILE A 48 9.70 -11.62 -7.33
CA ILE A 48 10.50 -12.71 -6.73
C ILE A 48 10.00 -14.06 -7.22
N SER A 49 8.70 -14.35 -7.09
CA SER A 49 8.12 -15.63 -7.46
C SER A 49 8.02 -15.88 -8.96
N GLY A 50 7.87 -14.81 -9.76
CA GLY A 50 7.53 -14.90 -11.18
C GLY A 50 6.02 -15.06 -11.44
N LEU A 51 5.18 -15.10 -10.40
CA LEU A 51 3.72 -15.17 -10.56
C LEU A 51 3.16 -13.85 -11.09
N GLU A 52 2.17 -13.91 -11.95
CA GLU A 52 1.52 -12.72 -12.50
C GLU A 52 0.66 -12.04 -11.42
N ALA A 53 0.95 -10.76 -11.16
CA ALA A 53 0.14 -9.94 -10.25
C ALA A 53 -1.05 -9.32 -10.99
N PRO A 54 -2.18 -9.09 -10.30
CA PRO A 54 -3.32 -8.41 -10.90
C PRO A 54 -2.95 -6.99 -11.34
N LYS A 55 -3.45 -6.59 -12.51
CA LYS A 55 -3.34 -5.21 -13.02
C LYS A 55 -4.54 -4.42 -12.54
N PHE A 56 -4.28 -3.18 -12.18
CA PHE A 56 -5.31 -2.24 -11.74
C PHE A 56 -5.13 -0.94 -12.53
N ASP A 57 -6.24 -0.29 -12.87
CA ASP A 57 -6.23 0.88 -13.77
C ASP A 57 -6.08 2.22 -13.02
N ASP A 58 -5.94 2.21 -11.69
CA ASP A 58 -5.76 3.39 -10.82
C ASP A 58 -6.88 4.46 -10.96
N THR A 59 -8.10 3.99 -11.23
CA THR A 59 -9.27 4.81 -11.53
C THR A 59 -10.15 5.11 -10.31
N GLU A 60 -9.74 4.72 -9.12
CA GLU A 60 -10.51 4.87 -7.89
C GLU A 60 -10.93 6.32 -7.64
N GLN A 61 -12.21 6.53 -7.35
CA GLN A 61 -12.83 7.82 -7.10
C GLN A 61 -13.44 7.95 -5.70
N THR A 62 -13.55 6.84 -4.95
CA THR A 62 -14.13 6.79 -3.60
C THR A 62 -13.22 6.10 -2.61
N LEU A 63 -13.45 6.34 -1.30
CA LEU A 63 -12.71 5.63 -0.24
C LEU A 63 -13.03 4.12 -0.25
N GLU A 64 -14.25 3.76 -0.62
CA GLU A 64 -14.71 2.37 -0.76
C GLU A 64 -13.99 1.65 -1.90
N GLU A 65 -13.73 2.34 -3.00
CA GLU A 65 -12.92 1.79 -4.11
C GLU A 65 -11.46 1.61 -3.71
N LEU A 66 -10.87 2.56 -2.97
CA LEU A 66 -9.53 2.38 -2.40
C LEU A 66 -9.48 1.22 -1.39
N GLN A 67 -10.52 1.04 -0.58
CA GLN A 67 -10.64 -0.11 0.32
C GLN A 67 -10.71 -1.42 -0.47
N SER A 68 -11.50 -1.45 -1.53
CA SER A 68 -11.61 -2.60 -2.43
C SER A 68 -10.27 -2.93 -3.09
N ARG A 69 -9.51 -1.91 -3.53
CA ARG A 69 -8.15 -2.06 -4.05
C ARG A 69 -7.22 -2.74 -3.04
N ILE A 70 -7.22 -2.27 -1.79
CA ILE A 70 -6.44 -2.87 -0.70
C ILE A 70 -6.86 -4.34 -0.50
N GLN A 71 -8.16 -4.60 -0.42
CA GLN A 71 -8.67 -5.96 -0.20
C GLN A 71 -8.32 -6.92 -1.34
N ASN A 72 -8.42 -6.47 -2.59
CA ASN A 72 -8.03 -7.26 -3.76
C ASN A 72 -6.53 -7.57 -3.76
N THR A 73 -5.70 -6.61 -3.36
CA THR A 73 -4.26 -6.83 -3.18
C THR A 73 -3.98 -7.88 -2.10
N ILE A 74 -4.64 -7.77 -0.94
CA ILE A 74 -4.50 -8.74 0.17
C ILE A 74 -4.98 -10.13 -0.25
N ASN A 75 -6.10 -10.22 -0.95
CA ASN A 75 -6.66 -11.48 -1.41
C ASN A 75 -5.69 -12.19 -2.37
N TRP A 76 -5.10 -11.44 -3.32
CA TRP A 76 -4.10 -12.00 -4.21
C TRP A 76 -2.86 -12.47 -3.44
N LEU A 77 -2.31 -11.65 -2.52
CA LEU A 77 -1.16 -12.03 -1.70
C LEU A 77 -1.44 -13.31 -0.89
N LYS A 78 -2.65 -13.46 -0.35
CA LYS A 78 -3.07 -14.67 0.37
C LYS A 78 -3.25 -15.90 -0.52
N SER A 79 -3.50 -15.70 -1.82
CA SER A 79 -3.62 -16.80 -2.79
C SER A 79 -2.27 -17.35 -3.28
N VAL A 80 -1.19 -16.62 -3.04
CA VAL A 80 0.16 -17.05 -3.40
C VAL A 80 0.56 -18.26 -2.53
N PRO A 81 1.07 -19.34 -3.10
CA PRO A 81 1.55 -20.49 -2.33
C PRO A 81 2.61 -20.08 -1.30
N SER A 82 2.53 -20.63 -0.08
CA SER A 82 3.43 -20.27 1.01
C SER A 82 4.91 -20.51 0.72
N ASN A 83 5.21 -21.44 -0.18
CA ASN A 83 6.57 -21.78 -0.63
C ASN A 83 6.98 -21.09 -1.94
N ALA A 84 6.18 -20.14 -2.45
CA ALA A 84 6.45 -19.52 -3.75
C ALA A 84 7.75 -18.69 -3.81
N LEU A 85 8.33 -18.36 -2.67
CA LEU A 85 9.56 -17.59 -2.57
C LEU A 85 10.76 -18.41 -2.09
N ASP A 86 10.54 -19.68 -1.69
CA ASP A 86 11.58 -20.53 -1.13
C ASP A 86 12.68 -20.82 -2.15
N GLY A 87 13.94 -20.66 -1.73
CA GLY A 87 15.10 -20.91 -2.58
C GLY A 87 15.38 -19.84 -3.64
N LEU A 88 14.66 -18.72 -3.59
CA LEU A 88 14.82 -17.61 -4.54
C LEU A 88 15.63 -16.43 -3.99
N GLU A 89 16.25 -16.57 -2.81
CA GLU A 89 16.94 -15.50 -2.08
C GLU A 89 18.01 -14.82 -2.93
N GLU A 90 18.74 -15.60 -3.74
CA GLU A 90 19.85 -15.13 -4.59
C GLU A 90 19.42 -14.69 -6.00
N LYS A 91 18.13 -14.85 -6.35
CA LYS A 91 17.61 -14.44 -7.66
C LYS A 91 17.79 -12.94 -7.86
N GLU A 92 18.31 -12.54 -9.01
CA GLU A 92 18.41 -11.13 -9.38
C GLU A 92 17.05 -10.57 -9.79
N ILE A 93 16.67 -9.47 -9.14
CA ILE A 93 15.45 -8.71 -9.39
C ILE A 93 15.84 -7.35 -9.94
N THR A 94 15.50 -7.08 -11.20
CA THR A 94 15.64 -5.76 -11.82
C THR A 94 14.29 -5.05 -11.82
N PHE A 95 14.24 -3.83 -11.32
CA PHE A 95 13.02 -3.06 -11.17
C PHE A 95 13.25 -1.57 -11.44
N PRO A 96 12.21 -0.82 -11.84
CA PRO A 96 12.32 0.61 -12.09
C PRO A 96 12.49 1.40 -10.78
N VAL A 97 13.32 2.44 -10.85
CA VAL A 97 13.51 3.44 -9.79
C VAL A 97 13.25 4.82 -10.42
N GLY A 98 12.11 5.42 -10.06
CA GLY A 98 11.65 6.63 -10.73
C GLY A 98 11.29 6.36 -12.21
N LYS A 99 11.47 7.39 -13.06
CA LYS A 99 11.01 7.31 -14.47
C LYS A 99 12.08 6.83 -15.46
N GLN A 100 13.36 6.89 -15.11
CA GLN A 100 14.45 6.74 -16.09
C GLN A 100 15.56 5.78 -15.65
N ALA A 101 15.49 5.22 -14.46
CA ALA A 101 16.51 4.33 -13.94
C ALA A 101 15.93 2.96 -13.57
N THR A 102 16.78 1.96 -13.60
CA THR A 102 16.52 0.64 -13.03
C THR A 102 17.55 0.29 -11.97
N LYS A 103 17.21 -0.56 -11.04
CA LYS A 103 18.11 -1.11 -10.04
C LYS A 103 17.99 -2.62 -10.03
N THR A 104 19.11 -3.32 -9.87
CA THR A 104 19.16 -4.77 -9.69
C THR A 104 19.60 -5.08 -8.27
N MET A 105 18.89 -5.97 -7.60
CA MET A 105 19.20 -6.47 -6.25
C MET A 105 18.93 -7.97 -6.20
N LYS A 106 19.60 -8.68 -5.28
CA LYS A 106 19.18 -10.03 -4.91
C LYS A 106 17.79 -10.00 -4.29
N ALA A 107 17.01 -11.05 -4.47
CA ALA A 107 15.61 -11.09 -4.02
C ALA A 107 15.47 -10.85 -2.51
N LEU A 108 16.33 -11.43 -1.69
CA LEU A 108 16.33 -11.20 -0.24
C LEU A 108 16.62 -9.73 0.11
N ASP A 109 17.59 -9.11 -0.54
CA ASP A 109 17.93 -7.70 -0.35
C ASP A 109 16.81 -6.79 -0.88
N TYR A 110 16.23 -7.14 -2.04
CA TYR A 110 15.09 -6.43 -2.59
C TYR A 110 13.89 -6.45 -1.63
N LEU A 111 13.58 -7.61 -1.04
CA LEU A 111 12.51 -7.73 -0.06
C LEU A 111 12.78 -6.85 1.18
N ASN A 112 13.97 -7.00 1.79
CA ASN A 112 14.26 -6.41 3.10
C ASN A 112 14.62 -4.92 3.04
N TYR A 113 15.32 -4.50 2.00
CA TYR A 113 15.89 -3.14 1.93
C TYR A 113 15.17 -2.23 0.93
N TRP A 114 14.25 -2.79 0.13
CA TRP A 114 13.46 -1.99 -0.80
C TRP A 114 11.95 -2.16 -0.60
N ALA A 115 11.43 -3.35 -0.78
CA ALA A 115 9.98 -3.56 -0.84
C ALA A 115 9.29 -3.32 0.51
N ILE A 116 9.76 -3.96 1.59
CA ILE A 116 9.19 -3.80 2.93
C ILE A 116 9.28 -2.34 3.41
N PRO A 117 10.45 -1.67 3.36
CA PRO A 117 10.56 -0.26 3.74
C PRO A 117 9.65 0.65 2.90
N ASN A 118 9.50 0.36 1.61
CA ASN A 118 8.63 1.13 0.72
C ASN A 118 7.14 1.00 1.10
N VAL A 119 6.69 -0.22 1.37
CA VAL A 119 5.32 -0.45 1.90
C VAL A 119 5.10 0.31 3.20
N TYR A 120 6.02 0.18 4.17
CA TYR A 120 5.88 0.88 5.45
C TYR A 120 5.90 2.39 5.30
N PHE A 121 6.74 2.95 4.42
CA PHE A 121 6.75 4.38 4.15
C PHE A 121 5.39 4.87 3.66
N HIS A 122 4.81 4.22 2.66
CA HIS A 122 3.55 4.64 2.08
C HIS A 122 2.36 4.42 3.02
N VAL A 123 2.31 3.31 3.75
CA VAL A 123 1.27 3.03 4.74
C VAL A 123 1.34 4.03 5.91
N THR A 124 2.55 4.32 6.41
CA THR A 124 2.75 5.30 7.48
C THR A 124 2.39 6.72 7.02
N THR A 125 2.76 7.08 5.79
CA THR A 125 2.41 8.38 5.23
C THR A 125 0.88 8.52 5.06
N ALA A 126 0.20 7.50 4.54
CA ALA A 126 -1.25 7.47 4.44
C ALA A 126 -1.92 7.59 5.84
N TYR A 127 -1.42 6.85 6.83
CA TYR A 127 -1.86 6.98 8.22
C TYR A 127 -1.72 8.42 8.72
N ASN A 128 -0.55 9.04 8.52
CA ASN A 128 -0.27 10.40 8.98
C ASN A 128 -1.19 11.43 8.31
N ILE A 129 -1.45 11.29 7.00
CA ILE A 129 -2.39 12.17 6.28
C ILE A 129 -3.80 12.03 6.87
N LEU A 130 -4.31 10.82 7.06
CA LEU A 130 -5.63 10.58 7.65
C LEU A 130 -5.72 11.14 9.08
N ARG A 131 -4.70 10.86 9.90
CA ARG A 131 -4.64 11.35 11.30
C ARG A 131 -4.59 12.86 11.39
N HIS A 132 -3.77 13.51 10.55
CA HIS A 132 -3.64 14.97 10.48
C HIS A 132 -4.98 15.64 10.08
N ASN A 133 -5.76 14.99 9.23
CA ASN A 133 -7.06 15.48 8.79
C ASN A 133 -8.21 15.13 9.74
N GLY A 134 -7.90 14.63 10.94
CA GLY A 134 -8.86 14.46 12.03
C GLY A 134 -9.53 13.09 12.10
N VAL A 135 -9.20 12.16 11.19
CA VAL A 135 -9.70 10.78 11.26
C VAL A 135 -9.25 10.15 12.59
N LYS A 136 -10.18 9.59 13.35
CA LYS A 136 -9.92 9.02 14.68
C LYS A 136 -9.26 7.65 14.58
N ILE A 137 -7.97 7.65 14.22
CA ILE A 137 -7.10 6.48 14.19
C ILE A 137 -5.92 6.68 15.13
N GLY A 138 -5.37 5.60 15.67
CA GLY A 138 -4.21 5.61 16.55
C GLY A 138 -3.20 4.53 16.17
N LYS A 139 -2.09 4.44 16.91
CA LYS A 139 -1.06 3.42 16.69
C LYS A 139 -1.61 1.99 16.72
N ALA A 140 -2.62 1.73 17.57
CA ALA A 140 -3.26 0.42 17.64
C ALA A 140 -3.93 0.04 16.30
N ASP A 141 -4.59 0.98 15.62
CA ASP A 141 -5.17 0.74 14.29
C ASP A 141 -4.11 0.38 13.24
N TYR A 142 -2.95 1.03 13.34
CA TYR A 142 -1.84 0.74 12.44
C TYR A 142 -1.23 -0.66 12.68
N LEU A 143 -1.07 -1.06 13.94
CA LEU A 143 -0.42 -2.33 14.30
C LEU A 143 -1.38 -3.53 14.22
N LEU A 144 -2.62 -3.36 14.66
CA LEU A 144 -3.59 -4.44 14.82
C LEU A 144 -4.61 -4.51 13.67
N GLY A 145 -4.79 -3.42 12.93
CA GLY A 145 -5.77 -3.34 11.85
C GLY A 145 -7.18 -3.71 12.36
N SER A 146 -7.85 -4.61 11.65
CA SER A 146 -9.18 -5.10 12.00
C SER A 146 -9.23 -5.98 13.27
N ALA A 147 -8.07 -6.41 13.77
CA ALA A 147 -7.98 -7.14 15.04
C ALA A 147 -7.95 -6.23 16.28
N ASN A 148 -7.98 -4.89 16.07
CA ASN A 148 -8.04 -3.94 17.18
C ASN A 148 -9.42 -4.03 17.84
N PRO A 149 -9.52 -4.48 19.12
CA PRO A 149 -10.79 -4.42 19.84
C PRO A 149 -11.19 -2.96 20.01
N THR A 150 -12.37 -2.64 19.57
CA THR A 150 -12.99 -1.30 19.71
C THR A 150 -13.34 -0.98 21.16
#